data_496fffd81644735de356cbd60680fb26
#
_entry.id   496fffd81644735de356cbd60680fb26
#
_cell.length_a   1.000
_cell.length_b   1.000
_cell.length_c   1.000
_cell.angle_alpha   90.00
_cell.angle_beta   90.00
_cell.angle_gamma   90.00
#
_symmetry.space_group_name_H-M   'P 1'
#
loop_
_entity.id
_entity.type
_entity.pdbx_description
1 polymer ?
#
loop_
_entity_poly.entity_id
_entity_poly.type
_entity_poly.pdbx_seq_one_letter_code
_entity_poly.pdbx_strand_id
1 'polypeptide(L)'
;FKKNGIDPIILDTRKEPQSEIIEEAQNMNINIKNSYVVVAAQGYKKVKSADVAKISDNKEELGSIENIECDCICVSGFWTPTIHLASQSGNKTKFNEDIDAFVPGISKQNEKTLGAANGIYTLEETLKDSFEKGNLLSKKITNNENKISFPNVVEKKYTVHHKICCVTLTK
;
A
#
# COMPACT_ATOMS: atom_id res chain seq x y z
N PHE A 1 -7.75 10.82 -15.06
CA PHE A 1 -9.20 11.01 -15.06
C PHE A 1 -9.55 12.47 -15.38
N LYS A 2 -9.25 13.43 -14.51
CA LYS A 2 -9.63 14.85 -14.71
C LYS A 2 -9.20 15.43 -16.06
N LYS A 3 -7.97 15.16 -16.53
CA LYS A 3 -7.46 15.58 -17.84
C LYS A 3 -8.26 15.00 -19.03
N ASN A 4 -9.02 13.93 -18.81
CA ASN A 4 -9.86 13.27 -19.81
C ASN A 4 -11.36 13.59 -19.63
N GLY A 5 -11.70 14.65 -18.91
CA GLY A 5 -13.07 15.09 -18.72
C GLY A 5 -13.89 14.29 -17.71
N ILE A 6 -13.25 13.47 -16.90
CA ILE A 6 -13.88 12.70 -15.81
C ILE A 6 -13.73 13.48 -14.52
N ASP A 7 -14.81 13.67 -13.77
CA ASP A 7 -14.80 14.34 -12.48
C ASP A 7 -14.67 13.33 -11.33
N PRO A 8 -13.44 13.09 -10.82
CA PRO A 8 -13.23 12.17 -9.73
C PRO A 8 -13.48 12.84 -8.37
N ILE A 9 -13.96 12.04 -7.41
CA ILE A 9 -13.93 12.36 -5.99
C ILE A 9 -12.95 11.40 -5.35
N ILE A 10 -11.93 11.90 -4.63
CA ILE A 10 -10.96 11.09 -3.92
C ILE A 10 -11.38 10.97 -2.46
N LEU A 11 -11.50 9.75 -1.98
CA LEU A 11 -11.68 9.44 -0.57
C LEU A 11 -10.37 8.91 -0.02
N ASP A 12 -9.79 9.61 0.95
CA ASP A 12 -8.55 9.20 1.61
C ASP A 12 -8.86 8.86 3.08
N THR A 13 -8.47 7.68 3.52
CA THR A 13 -8.69 7.25 4.91
C THR A 13 -7.78 7.97 5.91
N ARG A 14 -6.74 8.64 5.44
CA ARG A 14 -5.84 9.43 6.28
C ARG A 14 -6.48 10.76 6.67
N LYS A 15 -6.15 11.26 7.87
CA LYS A 15 -6.67 12.53 8.37
C LYS A 15 -6.07 13.74 7.64
N GLU A 16 -4.76 13.74 7.51
CA GLU A 16 -4.00 14.84 6.91
C GLU A 16 -2.91 14.29 5.99
N PRO A 17 -3.28 13.75 4.83
CA PRO A 17 -2.28 13.27 3.89
C PRO A 17 -1.52 14.47 3.30
N GLN A 18 -0.24 14.55 3.58
CA GLN A 18 0.64 15.57 2.98
C GLN A 18 1.47 14.90 1.90
N SER A 19 1.32 15.35 0.65
CA SER A 19 2.18 14.94 -0.46
C SER A 19 2.04 15.88 -1.64
N GLU A 20 3.08 16.01 -2.45
CA GLU A 20 3.04 16.77 -3.70
C GLU A 20 1.87 16.34 -4.62
N ILE A 21 1.48 15.05 -4.57
CA ILE A 21 0.38 14.52 -5.37
C ILE A 21 -0.98 15.09 -4.91
N ILE A 22 -1.16 15.25 -3.60
CA ILE A 22 -2.38 15.86 -3.05
C ILE A 22 -2.48 17.31 -3.46
N GLU A 23 -1.38 18.06 -3.41
CA GLU A 23 -1.33 19.44 -3.88
C GLU A 23 -1.64 19.54 -5.38
N GLU A 24 -1.08 18.65 -6.19
CA GLU A 24 -1.40 18.57 -7.62
C GLU A 24 -2.89 18.30 -7.86
N ALA A 25 -3.48 17.37 -7.12
CA ALA A 25 -4.90 17.06 -7.22
C ALA A 25 -5.79 18.25 -6.83
N GLN A 26 -5.43 18.98 -5.78
CA GLN A 26 -6.11 20.20 -5.37
C GLN A 26 -6.00 21.30 -6.44
N ASN A 27 -4.84 21.48 -7.03
CA ASN A 27 -4.61 22.43 -8.13
C ASN A 27 -5.46 22.11 -9.38
N MET A 28 -5.78 20.83 -9.58
CA MET A 28 -6.71 20.38 -10.63
C MET A 28 -8.19 20.51 -10.23
N ASN A 29 -8.52 21.11 -9.09
CA ASN A 29 -9.87 21.17 -8.53
C ASN A 29 -10.54 19.80 -8.39
N ILE A 30 -9.79 18.80 -7.94
CA ILE A 30 -10.34 17.48 -7.60
C ILE A 30 -10.86 17.54 -6.16
N ASN A 31 -12.09 17.07 -5.97
CA ASN A 31 -12.68 16.99 -4.64
C ASN A 31 -12.03 15.85 -3.85
N ILE A 32 -11.39 16.20 -2.71
CA ILE A 32 -10.74 15.23 -1.82
C ILE A 32 -11.42 15.27 -0.46
N LYS A 33 -11.92 14.12 0.00
CA LYS A 33 -12.48 13.93 1.34
C LYS A 33 -11.51 13.12 2.18
N ASN A 34 -10.89 13.72 3.18
CA ASN A 34 -9.96 13.06 4.09
C ASN A 34 -10.72 12.43 5.26
N SER A 35 -10.18 11.36 5.82
CA SER A 35 -10.80 10.52 6.85
C SER A 35 -12.12 9.91 6.38
N TYR A 36 -12.27 9.55 5.11
CA TYR A 36 -13.45 8.90 4.57
C TYR A 36 -13.14 7.50 4.07
N VAL A 37 -14.12 6.62 4.19
CA VAL A 37 -14.07 5.24 3.70
C VAL A 37 -15.35 4.89 2.96
N VAL A 38 -15.26 4.03 1.95
CA VAL A 38 -16.42 3.41 1.32
C VAL A 38 -16.89 2.27 2.21
N VAL A 39 -18.17 2.33 2.60
CA VAL A 39 -18.82 1.31 3.43
C VAL A 39 -19.53 0.28 2.55
N ALA A 40 -20.18 0.73 1.48
CA ALA A 40 -20.90 -0.13 0.57
C ALA A 40 -20.97 0.47 -0.84
N ALA A 41 -21.11 -0.40 -1.84
CA ALA A 41 -21.42 -0.03 -3.22
C ALA A 41 -22.88 -0.39 -3.50
N GLN A 42 -23.61 0.52 -4.12
CA GLN A 42 -25.01 0.35 -4.46
C GLN A 42 -25.18 0.16 -5.98
N GLY A 43 -26.06 -0.73 -6.36
CA GLY A 43 -26.39 -1.05 -7.75
C GLY A 43 -26.72 -2.51 -7.94
N TYR A 44 -27.15 -2.91 -9.15
CA TYR A 44 -27.47 -4.30 -9.46
C TYR A 44 -26.55 -4.87 -10.55
N LYS A 45 -26.62 -4.32 -11.79
CA LYS A 45 -25.77 -4.73 -12.91
C LYS A 45 -24.54 -3.84 -13.07
N LYS A 46 -24.61 -2.65 -12.55
CA LYS A 46 -23.54 -1.65 -12.51
C LYS A 46 -23.64 -0.85 -11.23
N VAL A 47 -22.54 -0.25 -10.81
CA VAL A 47 -22.50 0.69 -9.70
C VAL A 47 -23.36 1.91 -10.04
N LYS A 48 -24.12 2.39 -9.08
CA LYS A 48 -24.94 3.61 -9.19
C LYS A 48 -24.55 4.65 -8.15
N SER A 49 -24.10 4.18 -6.99
CA SER A 49 -23.62 5.05 -5.92
C SER A 49 -22.73 4.28 -4.95
N ALA A 50 -22.02 5.01 -4.13
CA ALA A 50 -21.24 4.49 -3.02
C ALA A 50 -21.73 5.12 -1.72
N ASP A 51 -21.92 4.28 -0.71
CA ASP A 51 -22.15 4.72 0.66
C ASP A 51 -20.79 4.95 1.31
N VAL A 52 -20.57 6.16 1.79
CA VAL A 52 -19.30 6.58 2.37
C VAL A 52 -19.55 7.10 3.79
N ALA A 53 -18.57 6.93 4.66
CA ALA A 53 -18.66 7.44 6.02
C ALA A 53 -17.34 8.07 6.44
N LYS A 54 -17.41 9.07 7.29
CA LYS A 54 -16.24 9.66 7.91
C LYS A 54 -15.74 8.75 9.03
N ILE A 55 -14.45 8.51 9.07
CA ILE A 55 -13.79 7.74 10.12
C ILE A 55 -13.59 8.66 11.33
N SER A 56 -13.99 8.22 12.53
CA SER A 56 -13.74 8.96 13.76
C SER A 56 -12.25 9.08 14.08
N ASP A 57 -11.89 10.03 14.92
CA ASP A 57 -10.50 10.22 15.34
C ASP A 57 -9.91 8.99 16.04
N ASN A 58 -10.73 8.23 16.73
CA ASN A 58 -10.35 6.98 17.40
C ASN A 58 -10.30 5.77 16.47
N LYS A 59 -10.66 5.93 15.18
CA LYS A 59 -10.72 4.86 14.16
C LYS A 59 -11.63 3.68 14.49
N GLU A 60 -12.40 3.75 15.54
CA GLU A 60 -13.28 2.66 16.01
C GLU A 60 -14.72 2.85 15.57
N GLU A 61 -15.12 4.08 15.26
CA GLU A 61 -16.49 4.40 14.89
C GLU A 61 -16.55 5.08 13.53
N LEU A 62 -17.61 4.79 12.79
CA LEU A 62 -17.95 5.46 11.56
C LEU A 62 -19.00 6.53 11.84
N GLY A 63 -18.82 7.68 11.23
CA GLY A 63 -19.82 8.76 11.25
C GLY A 63 -21.06 8.41 10.45
N SER A 64 -21.93 9.41 10.23
CA SER A 64 -23.11 9.23 9.39
C SER A 64 -22.75 8.80 7.97
N ILE A 65 -23.56 7.88 7.42
CA ILE A 65 -23.38 7.40 6.06
C ILE A 65 -23.92 8.47 5.10
N GLU A 66 -23.10 8.86 4.14
CA GLU A 66 -23.44 9.70 2.99
C GLU A 66 -23.51 8.82 1.73
N ASN A 67 -24.51 9.02 0.90
CA ASN A 67 -24.57 8.35 -0.40
C ASN A 67 -24.06 9.28 -1.50
N ILE A 68 -23.10 8.83 -2.28
CA ILE A 68 -22.50 9.57 -3.39
C ILE A 68 -22.79 8.84 -4.70
N GLU A 69 -23.50 9.49 -5.61
CA GLU A 69 -23.77 8.93 -6.93
C GLU A 69 -22.47 8.78 -7.73
N CYS A 70 -22.27 7.60 -8.30
CA CYS A 70 -21.11 7.29 -9.15
C CYS A 70 -21.41 6.11 -10.05
N ASP A 71 -20.70 6.01 -11.14
CA ASP A 71 -20.79 4.88 -12.08
C ASP A 71 -19.57 3.96 -12.01
N CYS A 72 -18.50 4.39 -11.36
CA CYS A 72 -17.29 3.60 -11.16
C CYS A 72 -16.68 3.87 -9.78
N ILE A 73 -16.18 2.83 -9.15
CA ILE A 73 -15.41 2.87 -7.89
C ILE A 73 -14.04 2.29 -8.19
N CYS A 74 -12.99 3.13 -8.12
CA CYS A 74 -11.61 2.70 -8.23
C CYS A 74 -11.00 2.60 -6.84
N VAL A 75 -10.47 1.45 -6.49
CA VAL A 75 -9.85 1.21 -5.18
C VAL A 75 -8.36 1.06 -5.35
N SER A 76 -7.60 1.91 -4.65
CA SER A 76 -6.15 1.75 -4.48
C SER A 76 -5.91 1.39 -3.02
N GLY A 77 -5.73 0.10 -2.78
CA GLY A 77 -5.46 -0.44 -1.45
C GLY A 77 -3.98 -0.39 -1.10
N PHE A 78 -3.57 -1.27 -0.24
CA PHE A 78 -2.19 -1.41 0.22
C PHE A 78 -1.49 -2.58 -0.50
N TRP A 79 -0.17 -2.61 -0.35
CA TRP A 79 0.65 -3.72 -0.82
C TRP A 79 0.68 -4.82 0.23
N THR A 80 0.49 -6.07 -0.21
CA THR A 80 0.63 -7.25 0.64
C THR A 80 1.84 -8.06 0.21
N PRO A 81 2.65 -8.58 1.15
CA PRO A 81 3.78 -9.45 0.80
C PRO A 81 3.31 -10.72 0.09
N THR A 82 4.02 -11.14 -0.95
CA THR A 82 3.76 -12.39 -1.66
C THR A 82 4.43 -13.56 -0.92
N ILE A 83 3.76 -14.09 0.09
CA ILE A 83 4.31 -15.11 1.00
C ILE A 83 4.18 -16.55 0.51
N HIS A 84 3.63 -16.79 -0.68
CA HIS A 84 3.26 -18.12 -1.18
C HIS A 84 4.45 -19.08 -1.22
N LEU A 85 5.58 -18.67 -1.80
CA LEU A 85 6.78 -19.53 -1.90
C LEU A 85 7.36 -19.87 -0.53
N ALA A 86 7.44 -18.90 0.37
CA ALA A 86 7.89 -19.12 1.73
C ALA A 86 6.98 -20.10 2.48
N SER A 87 5.67 -19.98 2.29
CA SER A 87 4.70 -20.90 2.90
C SER A 87 4.81 -22.32 2.34
N GLN A 88 5.04 -22.46 1.03
CA GLN A 88 5.23 -23.77 0.39
C GLN A 88 6.50 -24.49 0.85
N SER A 89 7.55 -23.74 1.18
CA SER A 89 8.77 -24.32 1.77
C SER A 89 8.65 -24.69 3.26
N GLY A 90 7.45 -24.56 3.81
CA GLY A 90 7.12 -24.96 5.19
C GLY A 90 7.35 -23.88 6.23
N ASN A 91 7.53 -22.62 5.82
CA ASN A 91 7.64 -21.50 6.74
C ASN A 91 6.29 -21.14 7.35
N LYS A 92 6.28 -20.91 8.64
CA LYS A 92 5.14 -20.28 9.30
C LYS A 92 5.17 -18.79 9.03
N THR A 93 4.03 -18.21 8.67
CA THR A 93 3.88 -16.77 8.53
C THR A 93 3.85 -16.09 9.89
N LYS A 94 4.33 -14.84 9.94
CA LYS A 94 4.28 -13.96 11.10
C LYS A 94 3.49 -12.71 10.73
N PHE A 95 2.58 -12.29 11.59
CA PHE A 95 1.90 -11.00 11.41
C PHE A 95 2.87 -9.86 11.78
N ASN A 96 2.93 -8.85 10.95
CA ASN A 96 3.69 -7.63 11.16
C ASN A 96 2.71 -6.47 11.32
N GLU A 97 2.66 -5.91 12.53
CA GLU A 97 1.74 -4.83 12.90
C GLU A 97 2.09 -3.50 12.20
N ASP A 98 3.37 -3.26 11.88
CA ASP A 98 3.81 -2.02 11.23
C ASP A 98 3.25 -1.90 9.81
N ILE A 99 3.05 -3.04 9.15
CA ILE A 99 2.54 -3.10 7.78
C ILE A 99 1.16 -3.77 7.67
N ASP A 100 0.51 -4.07 8.80
CA ASP A 100 -0.80 -4.74 8.87
C ASP A 100 -0.89 -5.96 7.93
N ALA A 101 0.18 -6.75 7.82
CA ALA A 101 0.25 -7.87 6.87
C ALA A 101 1.06 -9.06 7.40
N PHE A 102 0.78 -10.23 6.83
CA PHE A 102 1.59 -11.40 7.10
C PHE A 102 2.88 -11.37 6.28
N VAL A 103 4.01 -11.61 6.95
CA VAL A 103 5.34 -11.75 6.36
C VAL A 103 5.87 -13.16 6.58
N PRO A 104 6.87 -13.62 5.80
CA PRO A 104 7.55 -14.87 6.07
C PRO A 104 8.18 -14.86 7.46
N GLY A 105 7.99 -15.94 8.21
CA GLY A 105 8.65 -16.14 9.50
C GLY A 105 10.03 -16.79 9.36
N ILE A 106 10.39 -17.60 10.35
CA ILE A 106 11.67 -18.32 10.35
C ILE A 106 11.62 -19.44 9.31
N SER A 107 12.55 -19.40 8.35
CA SER A 107 12.67 -20.45 7.35
C SER A 107 13.16 -21.77 7.96
N LYS A 108 12.52 -22.87 7.56
CA LYS A 108 12.97 -24.24 7.87
C LYS A 108 14.04 -24.73 6.90
N GLN A 109 14.16 -24.10 5.74
CA GLN A 109 15.12 -24.44 4.70
C GLN A 109 16.20 -23.36 4.57
N ASN A 110 17.26 -23.66 3.81
CA ASN A 110 18.32 -22.69 3.51
C ASN A 110 17.85 -21.68 2.45
N GLU A 111 16.79 -20.95 2.76
CA GLU A 111 16.22 -19.91 1.91
C GLU A 111 16.09 -18.59 2.67
N LYS A 112 16.02 -17.49 1.94
CA LYS A 112 15.74 -16.16 2.48
C LYS A 112 14.76 -15.44 1.58
N THR A 113 13.72 -14.87 2.16
CA THR A 113 12.78 -13.99 1.45
C THR A 113 13.27 -12.56 1.52
N LEU A 114 13.15 -11.83 0.44
CA LEU A 114 13.72 -10.49 0.23
C LEU A 114 12.64 -9.52 -0.27
N GLY A 115 12.90 -8.22 -0.08
CA GLY A 115 12.15 -7.13 -0.68
C GLY A 115 10.65 -7.19 -0.40
N ALA A 116 9.82 -6.90 -1.40
CA ALA A 116 8.36 -6.83 -1.24
C ALA A 116 7.72 -8.13 -0.71
N ALA A 117 8.28 -9.29 -1.03
CA ALA A 117 7.82 -10.57 -0.48
C ALA A 117 8.10 -10.70 1.03
N ASN A 118 9.01 -9.89 1.58
CA ASN A 118 9.33 -9.80 3.01
C ASN A 118 8.74 -8.53 3.67
N GLY A 119 7.85 -7.81 2.97
CA GLY A 119 7.21 -6.59 3.47
C GLY A 119 8.05 -5.31 3.33
N ILE A 120 9.12 -5.34 2.53
CA ILE A 120 9.98 -4.18 2.26
C ILE A 120 9.61 -3.63 0.89
N TYR A 121 9.05 -2.41 0.84
CA TYR A 121 8.45 -1.89 -0.40
C TYR A 121 9.23 -0.75 -1.05
N THR A 122 10.18 -0.12 -0.36
CA THR A 122 11.03 0.90 -0.97
C THR A 122 12.17 0.25 -1.75
N LEU A 123 12.59 0.86 -2.86
CA LEU A 123 13.68 0.34 -3.68
C LEU A 123 15.01 0.33 -2.91
N GLU A 124 15.28 1.41 -2.17
CA GLU A 124 16.51 1.54 -1.38
C GLU A 124 16.64 0.41 -0.35
N GLU A 125 15.59 0.22 0.47
CA GLU A 125 15.59 -0.82 1.50
C GLU A 125 15.63 -2.23 0.89
N THR A 126 14.93 -2.44 -0.24
CA THR A 126 14.95 -3.70 -0.97
C THR A 126 16.35 -4.03 -1.47
N LEU A 127 17.07 -3.05 -2.02
CA LEU A 127 18.45 -3.24 -2.49
C LEU A 127 19.39 -3.55 -1.32
N LYS A 128 19.28 -2.83 -0.20
CA LYS A 128 20.06 -3.10 1.02
C LYS A 128 19.80 -4.50 1.57
N ASP A 129 18.53 -4.84 1.77
CA ASP A 129 18.09 -6.15 2.28
C ASP A 129 18.59 -7.31 1.41
N SER A 130 18.48 -7.14 0.08
CA SER A 130 18.94 -8.13 -0.89
C SER A 130 20.46 -8.34 -0.85
N PHE A 131 21.20 -7.25 -0.73
CA PHE A 131 22.66 -7.30 -0.66
C PHE A 131 23.14 -7.96 0.64
N GLU A 132 22.57 -7.57 1.79
CA GLU A 132 22.94 -8.14 3.07
C GLU A 132 22.66 -9.65 3.13
N LYS A 133 21.48 -10.07 2.68
CA LYS A 133 21.10 -11.47 2.64
C LYS A 133 21.89 -12.26 1.60
N GLY A 134 22.18 -11.66 0.44
CA GLY A 134 23.04 -12.23 -0.58
C GLY A 134 24.45 -12.49 -0.06
N ASN A 135 25.04 -11.51 0.65
CA ASN A 135 26.36 -11.67 1.30
C ASN A 135 26.34 -12.77 2.37
N LEU A 136 25.30 -12.83 3.20
CA LEU A 136 25.18 -13.88 4.20
C LEU A 136 25.14 -15.29 3.57
N LEU A 137 24.47 -15.44 2.45
CA LEU A 137 24.40 -16.70 1.72
C LEU A 137 25.73 -17.01 1.03
N SER A 138 26.37 -16.02 0.41
CA SER A 138 27.65 -16.21 -0.28
C SER A 138 28.79 -16.52 0.69
N LYS A 139 28.83 -15.92 1.87
CA LYS A 139 29.82 -16.24 2.91
C LYS A 139 29.77 -17.70 3.34
N LYS A 140 28.60 -18.32 3.32
CA LYS A 140 28.45 -19.76 3.58
C LYS A 140 29.04 -20.63 2.47
N ILE A 141 29.22 -20.07 1.25
CA ILE A 141 29.68 -20.80 0.07
C ILE A 141 31.16 -20.50 -0.21
N THR A 142 31.61 -19.25 -0.09
CA THR A 142 32.91 -18.81 -0.63
C THR A 142 33.87 -18.14 0.35
N ASN A 143 33.50 -17.87 1.59
CA ASN A 143 34.28 -17.12 2.59
C ASN A 143 34.77 -15.71 2.12
N ASN A 144 34.26 -15.15 1.02
CA ASN A 144 34.64 -13.85 0.49
C ASN A 144 33.63 -12.76 0.83
N GLU A 145 34.13 -11.59 1.27
CA GLU A 145 33.33 -10.40 1.49
C GLU A 145 33.38 -9.49 0.25
N ASN A 146 32.26 -9.38 -0.44
CA ASN A 146 32.11 -8.38 -1.49
C ASN A 146 31.59 -7.07 -0.89
N LYS A 147 32.39 -6.01 -0.94
CA LYS A 147 31.95 -4.65 -0.57
C LYS A 147 31.45 -3.94 -1.83
N ILE A 148 30.16 -3.73 -1.92
CA ILE A 148 29.54 -2.90 -2.96
C ILE A 148 28.98 -1.66 -2.28
N SER A 149 29.29 -0.47 -2.84
CA SER A 149 28.62 0.77 -2.43
C SER A 149 27.36 0.93 -3.27
N PHE A 150 26.22 1.13 -2.64
CA PHE A 150 24.98 1.43 -3.33
C PHE A 150 24.96 2.92 -3.68
N PRO A 151 24.49 3.29 -4.88
CA PRO A 151 24.18 4.69 -5.16
C PRO A 151 23.05 5.13 -4.21
N ASN A 152 23.16 6.36 -3.70
CA ASN A 152 22.04 6.99 -2.99
C ASN A 152 20.88 7.15 -3.97
N VAL A 153 19.94 6.23 -3.93
CA VAL A 153 18.70 6.35 -4.68
C VAL A 153 17.84 7.33 -3.94
N VAL A 154 17.78 8.56 -4.42
CA VAL A 154 16.81 9.55 -3.90
C VAL A 154 15.43 9.12 -4.40
N GLU A 155 14.82 8.18 -3.71
CA GLU A 155 13.40 7.95 -3.88
C GLU A 155 12.64 9.11 -3.27
N LYS A 156 11.74 9.71 -4.05
CA LYS A 156 10.64 10.44 -3.45
C LYS A 156 9.97 9.46 -2.49
N LYS A 157 10.06 9.72 -1.19
CA LYS A 157 9.44 8.90 -0.16
C LYS A 157 7.92 8.93 -0.37
N TYR A 158 7.44 8.03 -1.20
CA TYR A 158 6.04 7.67 -1.11
C TYR A 158 5.92 6.89 0.19
N THR A 159 5.48 7.57 1.23
CA THR A 159 5.11 6.90 2.46
C THR A 159 3.96 5.98 2.09
N VAL A 160 4.26 4.70 1.91
CA VAL A 160 3.26 3.65 1.75
C VAL A 160 2.57 3.50 3.10
N HIS A 161 1.70 4.45 3.42
CA HIS A 161 0.83 4.30 4.58
C HIS A 161 -0.29 3.34 4.19
N HIS A 162 -0.37 2.26 4.93
CA HIS A 162 -1.15 1.06 4.74
C HIS A 162 -2.67 1.21 4.67
N LYS A 163 -3.23 2.37 4.42
CA LYS A 163 -4.68 2.56 4.32
C LYS A 163 -5.03 3.69 3.35
N ILE A 164 -4.68 3.54 2.08
CA ILE A 164 -5.21 4.43 1.05
C ILE A 164 -6.30 3.68 0.32
N CYS A 165 -7.55 3.93 0.67
CA CYS A 165 -8.66 3.65 -0.20
C CYS A 165 -8.92 4.93 -0.99
N CYS A 166 -8.29 5.08 -2.15
CA CYS A 166 -8.71 6.09 -3.11
C CYS A 166 -9.91 5.54 -3.83
N VAL A 167 -11.07 6.10 -3.59
CA VAL A 167 -12.26 5.85 -4.36
C VAL A 167 -12.42 6.99 -5.34
N THR A 168 -12.28 6.70 -6.59
CA THR A 168 -12.61 7.63 -7.66
C THR A 168 -14.04 7.36 -8.05
N LEU A 169 -14.89 8.31 -7.75
CA LEU A 169 -16.28 8.30 -8.15
C LEU A 169 -16.38 9.16 -9.41
N THR A 170 -16.95 8.62 -10.47
CA THR A 170 -17.14 9.35 -11.72
C THR A 170 -18.62 9.43 -12.03
N LYS A 171 -19.05 10.59 -12.50
CA LYS A 171 -20.29 10.77 -13.25
C LYS A 171 -20.00 10.75 -14.72
#